data_e41592710dc4cb5bcf4c3731daceba36
#
_entry.id   e41592710dc4cb5bcf4c3731daceba36
#
_cell.length_a   1.000
_cell.length_b   1.000
_cell.length_c   1.000
_cell.angle_alpha   90.00
_cell.angle_beta   90.00
_cell.angle_gamma   90.00
#
_symmetry.space_group_name_H-M   'P 1'
#
loop_
_entity.id
_entity.type
_entity.pdbx_description
1 polymer ?
#
loop_
_entity_poly.entity_id
_entity_poly.type
_entity_poly.pdbx_seq_one_letter_code
_entity_poly.pdbx_strand_id
1 'polypeptide(L)'
;MNARATLALALLAAALGAQAQGVSLAGSMGGKAVLVIDGQPSTLAVGDTVRGVRLLRLDAGEAQVERDGTTTTLRLGAAPTALVGSARGATPAASEIVIPAGPGGHFITSGWINNRPVRFMVDTGATTVALGRAEAERIGLDLSGAQRGLSQTAGGTVTVLALTLRSIRVGDVEISNVPAIVVPNDLPQVLLGNTFLQRFQMRRENDVMRLEPRR
;
A
#
# COMPACT_ATOMS: atom_id res chain seq x y z
N MET A 1 -39.73 60.67 8.37
CA MET A 1 -38.59 60.75 9.28
C MET A 1 -38.03 59.35 9.36
N ASN A 2 -36.88 59.21 8.71
CA ASN A 2 -35.80 58.18 8.85
C ASN A 2 -36.15 56.71 8.88
N ALA A 3 -36.23 56.11 7.72
CA ALA A 3 -36.05 54.70 7.48
C ALA A 3 -34.53 54.42 7.27
N ARG A 4 -33.94 53.59 8.13
CA ARG A 4 -32.63 52.96 7.92
C ARG A 4 -32.85 51.51 7.54
N ALA A 5 -32.83 51.23 6.24
CA ALA A 5 -32.77 49.90 5.68
C ALA A 5 -31.34 49.36 5.82
N THR A 6 -31.13 48.41 6.68
CA THR A 6 -29.86 47.66 6.83
C THR A 6 -29.88 46.49 5.86
N LEU A 7 -29.04 46.59 4.81
CA LEU A 7 -28.84 45.56 3.81
C LEU A 7 -27.93 44.47 4.43
N ALA A 8 -28.50 43.35 4.82
CA ALA A 8 -27.75 42.17 5.25
C ALA A 8 -27.28 41.38 3.99
N LEU A 9 -26.04 41.60 3.60
CA LEU A 9 -25.39 40.83 2.53
C LEU A 9 -24.99 39.46 3.08
N ALA A 10 -25.78 38.45 2.75
CA ALA A 10 -25.46 37.04 3.09
C ALA A 10 -24.28 36.60 2.21
N LEU A 11 -23.08 36.51 2.78
CA LEU A 11 -21.95 35.79 2.16
C LEU A 11 -22.26 34.30 2.19
N LEU A 12 -22.76 33.77 1.09
CA LEU A 12 -22.80 32.34 0.82
C LEU A 12 -21.39 31.88 0.49
N ALA A 13 -20.63 31.44 1.50
CA ALA A 13 -19.33 30.82 1.29
C ALA A 13 -19.55 29.49 0.58
N ALA A 14 -19.35 29.46 -0.73
CA ALA A 14 -19.23 28.24 -1.50
C ALA A 14 -17.99 27.49 -0.99
N ALA A 15 -18.21 26.46 -0.18
CA ALA A 15 -17.19 25.45 0.11
C ALA A 15 -16.90 24.71 -1.22
N LEU A 16 -15.93 25.20 -1.99
CA LEU A 16 -15.31 24.42 -3.04
C LEU A 16 -14.65 23.21 -2.35
N GLY A 17 -15.30 22.06 -2.44
CA GLY A 17 -14.70 20.80 -2.03
C GLY A 17 -13.37 20.67 -2.76
N ALA A 18 -12.28 20.59 -2.01
CA ALA A 18 -10.96 20.27 -2.55
C ALA A 18 -11.06 18.87 -3.17
N GLN A 19 -11.29 18.81 -4.46
CA GLN A 19 -11.19 17.58 -5.25
C GLN A 19 -9.73 17.15 -5.14
N ALA A 20 -9.48 15.99 -4.56
CA ALA A 20 -8.15 15.43 -4.48
C ALA A 20 -7.61 15.26 -5.91
N GLN A 21 -6.73 16.17 -6.33
CA GLN A 21 -6.05 16.10 -7.61
C GLN A 21 -5.03 14.97 -7.55
N GLY A 22 -5.41 13.81 -8.05
CA GLY A 22 -4.56 12.63 -8.01
C GLY A 22 -4.76 11.75 -9.23
N VAL A 23 -3.72 10.98 -9.57
CA VAL A 23 -3.76 9.98 -10.63
C VAL A 23 -3.46 8.61 -10.06
N SER A 24 -4.25 7.62 -10.43
CA SER A 24 -4.03 6.21 -10.07
C SER A 24 -4.22 5.31 -11.28
N LEU A 25 -3.55 4.15 -11.27
CA LEU A 25 -3.73 3.10 -12.28
C LEU A 25 -4.80 2.13 -11.79
N ALA A 26 -5.96 2.13 -12.44
CA ALA A 26 -7.08 1.25 -12.13
C ALA A 26 -7.01 -0.09 -12.88
N GLY A 27 -6.32 -0.14 -14.04
CA GLY A 27 -6.21 -1.34 -14.86
C GLY A 27 -5.40 -1.13 -16.12
N SER A 28 -5.20 -2.23 -16.86
CA SER A 28 -4.70 -2.17 -18.23
C SER A 28 -5.52 -3.12 -19.11
N MET A 29 -5.82 -2.71 -20.33
CA MET A 29 -6.60 -3.51 -21.28
C MET A 29 -6.13 -3.22 -22.71
N GLY A 30 -5.72 -4.27 -23.44
CA GLY A 30 -5.33 -4.16 -24.85
C GLY A 30 -4.18 -3.20 -25.11
N GLY A 31 -3.18 -3.11 -24.22
CA GLY A 31 -2.05 -2.18 -24.35
C GLY A 31 -2.36 -0.72 -23.97
N LYS A 32 -3.52 -0.46 -23.38
CA LYS A 32 -3.94 0.86 -22.87
C LYS A 32 -4.04 0.82 -21.34
N ALA A 33 -3.65 1.92 -20.68
CA ALA A 33 -3.85 2.11 -19.25
C ALA A 33 -5.25 2.68 -18.98
N VAL A 34 -5.93 2.13 -17.98
CA VAL A 34 -7.12 2.73 -17.39
C VAL A 34 -6.66 3.53 -16.18
N LEU A 35 -6.61 4.83 -16.30
CA LEU A 35 -6.22 5.76 -15.24
C LEU A 35 -7.47 6.41 -14.63
N VAL A 36 -7.46 6.66 -13.33
CA VAL A 36 -8.39 7.57 -12.67
C VAL A 36 -7.66 8.88 -12.44
N ILE A 37 -8.03 9.92 -13.21
CA ILE A 37 -7.42 11.23 -13.17
C ILE A 37 -8.41 12.19 -12.50
N ASP A 38 -8.04 12.73 -11.36
CA ASP A 38 -8.87 13.66 -10.58
C ASP A 38 -10.30 13.08 -10.35
N GLY A 39 -10.36 11.78 -9.97
CA GLY A 39 -11.61 11.05 -9.73
C GLY A 39 -12.36 10.58 -10.98
N GLN A 40 -11.88 10.84 -12.19
CA GLN A 40 -12.55 10.47 -13.44
C GLN A 40 -11.77 9.40 -14.20
N PRO A 41 -12.40 8.27 -14.57
CA PRO A 41 -11.74 7.22 -15.34
C PRO A 41 -11.43 7.70 -16.76
N SER A 42 -10.25 7.36 -17.24
CA SER A 42 -9.76 7.70 -18.59
C SER A 42 -8.89 6.54 -19.10
N THR A 43 -9.06 6.18 -20.38
CA THR A 43 -8.26 5.13 -21.01
C THR A 43 -7.26 5.77 -21.96
N LEU A 44 -5.95 5.53 -21.74
CA LEU A 44 -4.86 6.11 -22.49
C LEU A 44 -3.99 5.02 -23.12
N ALA A 45 -3.61 5.21 -24.38
CA ALA A 45 -2.50 4.50 -25.00
C ALA A 45 -1.16 5.19 -24.66
N VAL A 46 -0.04 4.50 -24.81
CA VAL A 46 1.29 5.11 -24.65
C VAL A 46 1.46 6.25 -25.65
N GLY A 47 1.79 7.43 -25.16
CA GLY A 47 1.89 8.68 -25.90
C GLY A 47 0.66 9.61 -25.78
N ASP A 48 -0.50 9.09 -25.37
CA ASP A 48 -1.71 9.90 -25.22
C ASP A 48 -1.61 10.84 -24.00
N THR A 49 -2.29 11.99 -24.12
CA THR A 49 -2.41 12.97 -23.04
C THR A 49 -3.88 13.28 -22.78
N VAL A 50 -4.34 13.08 -21.55
CA VAL A 50 -5.70 13.40 -21.10
C VAL A 50 -5.61 14.17 -19.78
N ARG A 51 -6.30 15.33 -19.70
CA ARG A 51 -6.33 16.19 -18.51
C ARG A 51 -4.93 16.57 -17.98
N GLY A 52 -3.98 16.82 -18.90
CA GLY A 52 -2.61 17.17 -18.55
C GLY A 52 -1.75 15.99 -18.09
N VAL A 53 -2.28 14.77 -18.09
CA VAL A 53 -1.53 13.56 -17.78
C VAL A 53 -1.19 12.83 -19.08
N ARG A 54 0.09 12.63 -19.34
CA ARG A 54 0.62 11.87 -20.49
C ARG A 54 1.08 10.50 -20.05
N LEU A 55 0.65 9.45 -20.73
CA LEU A 55 1.16 8.11 -20.51
C LEU A 55 2.47 7.89 -21.28
N LEU A 56 3.58 7.72 -20.57
CA LEU A 56 4.90 7.51 -21.17
C LEU A 56 5.19 6.05 -21.44
N ARG A 57 4.80 5.16 -20.51
CA ARG A 57 5.09 3.72 -20.57
C ARG A 57 4.01 2.94 -19.82
N LEU A 58 3.72 1.72 -20.29
CA LEU A 58 2.82 0.78 -19.67
C LEU A 58 3.46 -0.61 -19.67
N ASP A 59 3.67 -1.16 -18.48
CA ASP A 59 4.14 -2.52 -18.25
C ASP A 59 3.08 -3.32 -17.47
N ALA A 60 3.33 -4.61 -17.22
CA ALA A 60 2.41 -5.45 -16.46
C ALA A 60 2.24 -4.93 -15.01
N GLY A 61 1.15 -4.18 -14.78
CA GLY A 61 0.81 -3.64 -13.46
C GLY A 61 1.46 -2.30 -13.08
N GLU A 62 2.25 -1.68 -13.98
CA GLU A 62 2.84 -0.35 -13.76
C GLU A 62 2.60 0.56 -14.97
N ALA A 63 2.30 1.83 -14.72
CA ALA A 63 2.21 2.87 -15.74
C ALA A 63 3.09 4.05 -15.35
N GLN A 64 3.93 4.51 -16.27
CA GLN A 64 4.70 5.72 -16.11
C GLN A 64 3.97 6.88 -16.76
N VAL A 65 3.65 7.90 -15.99
CA VAL A 65 2.90 9.07 -16.45
C VAL A 65 3.67 10.35 -16.18
N GLU A 66 3.42 11.37 -16.99
CA GLU A 66 3.97 12.70 -16.85
C GLU A 66 2.81 13.71 -16.69
N ARG A 67 2.94 14.63 -15.74
CA ARG A 67 2.08 15.80 -15.58
C ARG A 67 2.94 17.00 -15.19
N ASP A 68 2.79 18.12 -15.87
CA ASP A 68 3.53 19.35 -15.59
C ASP A 68 5.07 19.16 -15.53
N GLY A 69 5.62 18.31 -16.40
CA GLY A 69 7.06 18.00 -16.46
C GLY A 69 7.54 17.03 -15.36
N THR A 70 6.66 16.56 -14.51
CA THR A 70 7.00 15.58 -13.46
C THR A 70 6.58 14.18 -13.87
N THR A 71 7.55 13.27 -13.94
CA THR A 71 7.31 11.85 -14.25
C THR A 71 7.05 11.07 -12.96
N THR A 72 5.99 10.26 -12.95
CA THR A 72 5.61 9.42 -11.81
C THR A 72 5.26 8.02 -12.27
N THR A 73 5.67 7.01 -11.51
CA THR A 73 5.27 5.62 -11.75
C THR A 73 4.07 5.28 -10.90
N LEU A 74 2.99 4.87 -11.57
CA LEU A 74 1.74 4.43 -10.95
C LEU A 74 1.72 2.91 -10.94
N ARG A 75 1.27 2.31 -9.84
CA ARG A 75 1.08 0.86 -9.71
C ARG A 75 -0.39 0.51 -9.66
N LEU A 76 -0.74 -0.63 -10.25
CA LEU A 76 -2.10 -1.13 -10.25
C LEU A 76 -2.60 -1.32 -8.81
N GLY A 77 -3.73 -0.68 -8.48
CA GLY A 77 -4.34 -0.75 -7.16
C GLY A 77 -3.66 0.09 -6.07
N ALA A 78 -2.64 0.90 -6.41
CA ALA A 78 -2.08 1.88 -5.48
C ALA A 78 -3.02 3.08 -5.29
N ALA A 79 -2.93 3.73 -4.13
CA ALA A 79 -3.67 4.95 -3.85
C ALA A 79 -3.37 6.05 -4.90
N PRO A 80 -4.31 6.97 -5.18
CA PRO A 80 -4.07 8.08 -6.10
C PRO A 80 -2.86 8.91 -5.67
N THR A 81 -1.91 9.11 -6.58
CA THR A 81 -0.74 9.95 -6.36
C THR A 81 -1.04 11.37 -6.81
N ALA A 82 -0.88 12.35 -5.92
CA ALA A 82 -0.98 13.77 -6.27
C ALA A 82 0.20 14.18 -7.16
N LEU A 83 -0.07 14.50 -8.42
CA LEU A 83 0.93 15.03 -9.34
C LEU A 83 0.93 16.57 -9.22
N VAL A 84 1.47 17.10 -8.12
CA VAL A 84 1.70 18.53 -7.94
C VAL A 84 3.20 18.76 -8.01
N GLY A 85 3.60 19.74 -8.81
CA GLY A 85 5.00 20.13 -8.96
C GLY A 85 5.66 20.35 -7.61
N SER A 86 6.90 19.87 -7.48
CA SER A 86 7.68 19.81 -6.24
C SER A 86 7.75 21.15 -5.52
N ALA A 87 6.84 21.41 -4.59
CA ALA A 87 7.09 22.35 -3.52
C ALA A 87 8.09 21.70 -2.54
N ARG A 88 9.33 22.20 -2.55
CA ARG A 88 10.32 21.87 -1.52
C ARG A 88 9.69 22.07 -0.14
N GLY A 89 9.60 21.01 0.65
CA GLY A 89 9.38 21.14 2.08
C GLY A 89 8.14 20.47 2.68
N ALA A 90 7.48 19.54 2.00
CA ALA A 90 6.58 18.63 2.69
C ALA A 90 7.40 17.44 3.18
N THR A 91 7.62 17.33 4.48
CA THR A 91 7.99 16.07 5.13
C THR A 91 7.04 15.00 4.58
N PRO A 92 7.54 13.84 4.05
CA PRO A 92 6.63 12.81 3.57
C PRO A 92 5.68 12.49 4.71
N ALA A 93 4.38 12.74 4.52
CA ALA A 93 3.39 12.19 5.40
C ALA A 93 3.65 10.68 5.40
N ALA A 94 3.84 10.10 6.58
CA ALA A 94 4.15 8.69 6.72
C ALA A 94 3.15 7.90 5.89
N SER A 95 3.67 7.20 4.85
CA SER A 95 2.81 6.55 3.84
C SER A 95 1.94 5.51 4.53
N GLU A 96 0.63 5.67 4.42
CA GLU A 96 -0.36 4.73 4.97
C GLU A 96 -0.43 3.49 4.08
N ILE A 97 -0.52 2.31 4.69
CA ILE A 97 -0.82 1.07 3.96
C ILE A 97 -2.34 0.85 4.01
N VAL A 98 -2.97 0.75 2.84
CA VAL A 98 -4.41 0.50 2.71
C VAL A 98 -4.63 -0.87 2.09
N ILE A 99 -5.33 -1.76 2.80
CA ILE A 99 -5.56 -3.14 2.39
C ILE A 99 -7.07 -3.40 2.36
N PRO A 100 -7.67 -3.60 1.18
CA PRO A 100 -9.07 -4.01 1.09
C PRO A 100 -9.22 -5.47 1.53
N ALA A 101 -10.38 -5.79 2.11
CA ALA A 101 -10.73 -7.17 2.42
C ALA A 101 -10.91 -7.96 1.12
N GLY A 102 -10.31 -9.13 1.08
CA GLY A 102 -10.51 -10.12 0.03
C GLY A 102 -11.63 -11.11 0.36
N PRO A 103 -11.78 -12.16 -0.46
CA PRO A 103 -12.74 -13.23 -0.21
C PRO A 103 -12.55 -13.82 1.20
N GLY A 104 -13.65 -14.06 1.91
CA GLY A 104 -13.63 -14.55 3.29
C GLY A 104 -13.29 -13.51 4.35
N GLY A 105 -13.21 -12.22 4.00
CA GLY A 105 -12.93 -11.14 4.94
C GLY A 105 -11.46 -11.03 5.37
N HIS A 106 -10.56 -11.74 4.69
CA HIS A 106 -9.13 -11.69 4.96
C HIS A 106 -8.48 -10.47 4.27
N PHE A 107 -7.54 -9.83 4.97
CA PHE A 107 -6.76 -8.72 4.44
C PHE A 107 -5.47 -9.26 3.83
N ILE A 108 -5.45 -9.38 2.50
CA ILE A 108 -4.33 -9.92 1.73
C ILE A 108 -3.75 -8.83 0.86
N THR A 109 -2.42 -8.69 0.86
CA THR A 109 -1.71 -7.70 0.05
C THR A 109 -0.43 -8.27 -0.54
N SER A 110 0.02 -7.69 -1.63
CA SER A 110 1.33 -7.98 -2.20
C SER A 110 2.40 -7.07 -1.59
N GLY A 111 3.61 -7.58 -1.51
CA GLY A 111 4.76 -6.80 -1.05
C GLY A 111 6.06 -7.55 -1.28
N TRP A 112 7.09 -7.17 -0.54
CA TRP A 112 8.43 -7.72 -0.72
C TRP A 112 9.07 -8.03 0.63
N ILE A 113 9.81 -9.14 0.68
CA ILE A 113 10.77 -9.47 1.75
C ILE A 113 12.15 -9.46 1.13
N ASN A 114 13.08 -8.63 1.64
CA ASN A 114 14.44 -8.54 1.14
C ASN A 114 14.49 -8.34 -0.40
N ASN A 115 13.59 -7.50 -0.96
CA ASN A 115 13.40 -7.24 -2.38
C ASN A 115 12.85 -8.44 -3.21
N ARG A 116 12.38 -9.51 -2.58
CA ARG A 116 11.72 -10.63 -3.25
C ARG A 116 10.21 -10.51 -3.09
N PRO A 117 9.42 -10.64 -4.17
CA PRO A 117 7.97 -10.47 -4.09
C PRO A 117 7.32 -11.64 -3.32
N VAL A 118 6.37 -11.28 -2.45
CA VAL A 118 5.57 -12.22 -1.65
C VAL A 118 4.13 -11.74 -1.55
N ARG A 119 3.24 -12.63 -1.13
CA ARG A 119 1.89 -12.27 -0.70
C ARG A 119 1.79 -12.36 0.81
N PHE A 120 1.25 -11.33 1.41
CA PHE A 120 1.00 -11.23 2.84
C PHE A 120 -0.48 -11.42 3.15
N MET A 121 -0.76 -12.06 4.27
CA MET A 121 -2.05 -12.01 4.96
C MET A 121 -1.84 -11.34 6.31
N VAL A 122 -2.61 -10.30 6.61
CA VAL A 122 -2.57 -9.64 7.92
C VAL A 122 -3.13 -10.60 8.96
N ASP A 123 -2.31 -10.92 9.96
CA ASP A 123 -2.67 -11.82 11.04
C ASP A 123 -2.31 -11.23 12.41
N THR A 124 -3.32 -10.66 13.07
CA THR A 124 -3.18 -10.06 14.40
C THR A 124 -3.00 -11.11 15.50
N GLY A 125 -3.30 -12.38 15.22
CA GLY A 125 -3.08 -13.52 16.13
C GLY A 125 -1.63 -14.03 16.09
N ALA A 126 -0.88 -13.72 15.02
CA ALA A 126 0.52 -14.11 14.92
C ALA A 126 1.42 -13.15 15.70
N THR A 127 2.22 -13.66 16.63
CA THR A 127 3.19 -12.85 17.39
C THR A 127 4.28 -12.30 16.48
N THR A 128 4.75 -13.11 15.54
CA THR A 128 5.83 -12.75 14.60
C THR A 128 5.36 -12.88 13.17
N VAL A 129 6.08 -12.23 12.24
CA VAL A 129 5.94 -12.57 10.83
C VAL A 129 6.30 -14.04 10.63
N ALA A 130 5.46 -14.80 9.92
CA ALA A 130 5.65 -16.22 9.73
C ALA A 130 5.60 -16.61 8.25
N LEU A 131 6.59 -17.41 7.82
CA LEU A 131 6.70 -17.94 6.46
C LEU A 131 6.67 -19.48 6.51
N GLY A 132 6.05 -20.10 5.52
CA GLY A 132 6.24 -21.52 5.26
C GLY A 132 7.64 -21.78 4.71
N ARG A 133 8.13 -23.02 4.89
CA ARG A 133 9.48 -23.42 4.46
C ARG A 133 9.68 -23.24 2.96
N ALA A 134 8.74 -23.69 2.15
CA ALA A 134 8.82 -23.56 0.71
C ALA A 134 8.88 -22.08 0.25
N GLU A 135 8.15 -21.18 0.91
CA GLU A 135 8.20 -19.76 0.59
C GLU A 135 9.52 -19.12 0.98
N ALA A 136 10.10 -19.49 2.12
CA ALA A 136 11.43 -19.04 2.55
C ALA A 136 12.51 -19.44 1.53
N GLU A 137 12.46 -20.69 1.05
CA GLU A 137 13.35 -21.21 0.02
C GLU A 137 13.15 -20.52 -1.34
N ARG A 138 11.87 -20.32 -1.75
CA ARG A 138 11.53 -19.64 -3.00
C ARG A 138 12.09 -18.21 -3.09
N ILE A 139 12.06 -17.48 -1.97
CA ILE A 139 12.61 -16.10 -1.93
C ILE A 139 14.11 -16.07 -1.60
N GLY A 140 14.75 -17.22 -1.43
CA GLY A 140 16.19 -17.36 -1.20
C GLY A 140 16.64 -16.83 0.16
N LEU A 141 15.87 -17.07 1.24
CA LEU A 141 16.30 -16.73 2.59
C LEU A 141 17.44 -17.67 3.02
N ASP A 142 18.52 -17.05 3.50
CA ASP A 142 19.57 -17.80 4.18
C ASP A 142 19.10 -18.22 5.58
N LEU A 143 18.94 -19.52 5.78
CA LEU A 143 18.50 -20.11 7.04
C LEU A 143 19.67 -20.68 7.85
N SER A 144 20.91 -20.59 7.38
CA SER A 144 22.08 -21.19 8.04
C SER A 144 22.37 -20.59 9.41
N GLY A 145 22.09 -19.29 9.57
CA GLY A 145 22.22 -18.57 10.86
C GLY A 145 20.94 -18.52 11.71
N ALA A 146 19.85 -19.18 11.27
CA ALA A 146 18.57 -19.13 11.96
C ALA A 146 18.60 -19.95 13.27
N GLN A 147 18.04 -19.39 14.32
CA GLN A 147 17.96 -20.05 15.64
C GLN A 147 16.74 -20.97 15.68
N ARG A 148 16.92 -22.18 16.23
CA ARG A 148 15.79 -23.07 16.49
C ARG A 148 15.01 -22.58 17.70
N GLY A 149 13.67 -22.55 17.56
CA GLY A 149 12.75 -22.17 18.61
C GLY A 149 11.48 -23.03 18.59
N LEU A 150 10.61 -22.81 19.56
CA LEU A 150 9.28 -23.40 19.58
C LEU A 150 8.24 -22.31 19.38
N SER A 151 7.22 -22.60 18.59
CA SER A 151 6.08 -21.71 18.39
C SER A 151 4.78 -22.47 18.66
N GLN A 152 3.88 -21.83 19.39
CA GLN A 152 2.53 -22.34 19.59
C GLN A 152 1.68 -21.91 18.40
N THR A 153 1.07 -22.88 17.73
CA THR A 153 0.16 -22.66 16.60
C THR A 153 -1.20 -23.27 16.89
N ALA A 154 -2.19 -22.99 16.06
CA ALA A 154 -3.50 -23.63 16.17
C ALA A 154 -3.42 -25.18 16.09
N GLY A 155 -2.40 -25.71 15.40
CA GLY A 155 -2.14 -27.15 15.28
C GLY A 155 -1.24 -27.73 16.39
N GLY A 156 -0.90 -26.94 17.42
CA GLY A 156 -0.02 -27.33 18.51
C GLY A 156 1.36 -26.69 18.46
N THR A 157 2.27 -27.16 19.30
CA THR A 157 3.65 -26.66 19.36
C THR A 157 4.49 -27.22 18.21
N VAL A 158 5.15 -26.37 17.47
CA VAL A 158 6.03 -26.75 16.37
C VAL A 158 7.43 -26.16 16.54
N THR A 159 8.43 -26.87 16.05
CA THR A 159 9.81 -26.34 15.98
C THR A 159 9.89 -25.39 14.77
N VAL A 160 10.40 -24.19 15.00
CA VAL A 160 10.55 -23.14 13.98
C VAL A 160 12.00 -22.67 13.89
N LEU A 161 12.32 -22.00 12.79
CA LEU A 161 13.57 -21.28 12.61
C LEU A 161 13.31 -19.78 12.77
N ALA A 162 13.87 -19.18 13.80
CA ALA A 162 13.78 -17.76 14.08
C ALA A 162 14.94 -17.01 13.40
N LEU A 163 14.61 -15.92 12.71
CA LEU A 163 15.57 -15.08 12.00
C LEU A 163 15.08 -13.62 11.96
N THR A 164 15.95 -12.74 11.50
CA THR A 164 15.58 -11.33 11.24
C THR A 164 15.60 -11.06 9.74
N LEU A 165 14.46 -10.65 9.20
CA LEU A 165 14.35 -10.20 7.82
C LEU A 165 14.99 -8.81 7.70
N ARG A 166 15.81 -8.57 6.65
CA ARG A 166 16.44 -7.26 6.43
C ARG A 166 15.42 -6.17 6.21
N SER A 167 14.39 -6.46 5.39
CA SER A 167 13.28 -5.54 5.18
C SER A 167 12.00 -6.26 4.79
N ILE A 168 10.87 -5.64 5.14
CA ILE A 168 9.53 -5.93 4.59
C ILE A 168 9.01 -4.63 4.00
N ARG A 169 8.59 -4.67 2.73
CA ARG A 169 7.97 -3.54 2.06
C ARG A 169 6.54 -3.88 1.62
N VAL A 170 5.61 -3.01 2.01
CA VAL A 170 4.20 -3.08 1.59
C VAL A 170 3.80 -1.71 1.07
N GLY A 171 3.42 -1.62 -0.21
CA GLY A 171 3.26 -0.32 -0.87
C GLY A 171 4.56 0.48 -0.84
N ASP A 172 4.48 1.70 -0.36
CA ASP A 172 5.62 2.62 -0.23
C ASP A 172 6.28 2.57 1.17
N VAL A 173 5.75 1.75 2.07
CA VAL A 173 6.28 1.61 3.43
C VAL A 173 7.25 0.45 3.51
N GLU A 174 8.46 0.72 3.97
CA GLU A 174 9.49 -0.29 4.23
C GLU A 174 9.91 -0.27 5.70
N ILE A 175 9.87 -1.45 6.33
CA ILE A 175 10.30 -1.67 7.70
C ILE A 175 11.52 -2.58 7.69
N SER A 176 12.60 -2.13 8.30
CA SER A 176 13.84 -2.89 8.41
C SER A 176 13.91 -3.71 9.69
N ASN A 177 14.75 -4.76 9.68
CA ASN A 177 15.06 -5.60 10.84
C ASN A 177 13.82 -6.18 11.52
N VAL A 178 12.99 -6.88 10.73
CA VAL A 178 11.74 -7.48 11.23
C VAL A 178 11.98 -8.91 11.71
N PRO A 179 11.78 -9.21 13.02
CA PRO A 179 11.83 -10.57 13.51
C PRO A 179 10.76 -11.44 12.86
N ALA A 180 11.16 -12.64 12.42
CA ALA A 180 10.30 -13.57 11.73
C ALA A 180 10.64 -15.02 12.09
N ILE A 181 9.70 -15.91 11.80
CA ILE A 181 9.90 -17.36 11.93
C ILE A 181 9.61 -18.06 10.60
N VAL A 182 10.34 -19.13 10.36
CA VAL A 182 10.02 -20.09 9.30
C VAL A 182 9.45 -21.32 9.95
N VAL A 183 8.19 -21.63 9.62
CA VAL A 183 7.51 -22.84 10.11
C VAL A 183 7.79 -24.02 9.16
N PRO A 184 7.80 -25.28 9.66
CA PRO A 184 8.10 -26.44 8.83
C PRO A 184 7.02 -26.71 7.78
N ASN A 185 5.77 -26.34 8.07
CA ASN A 185 4.64 -26.54 7.17
C ASN A 185 4.54 -25.39 6.16
N ASP A 186 3.96 -25.66 5.00
CA ASP A 186 3.67 -24.62 4.03
C ASP A 186 2.49 -23.77 4.48
N LEU A 187 2.63 -22.47 4.26
CA LEU A 187 1.58 -21.48 4.44
C LEU A 187 1.17 -20.94 3.08
N PRO A 188 -0.14 -20.78 2.83
CA PRO A 188 -0.62 -20.22 1.54
C PRO A 188 -0.11 -18.81 1.28
N GLN A 189 0.12 -18.03 2.34
CA GLN A 189 0.70 -16.67 2.31
C GLN A 189 1.62 -16.48 3.52
N VAL A 190 2.48 -15.49 3.44
CA VAL A 190 3.26 -15.01 4.59
C VAL A 190 2.32 -14.33 5.57
N LEU A 191 2.35 -14.74 6.84
CA LEU A 191 1.57 -14.08 7.88
C LEU A 191 2.28 -12.79 8.31
N LEU A 192 1.62 -11.66 8.13
CA LEU A 192 2.10 -10.35 8.56
C LEU A 192 1.71 -10.14 10.03
N GLY A 193 2.53 -10.65 10.93
CA GLY A 193 2.28 -10.68 12.36
C GLY A 193 2.71 -9.43 13.12
N ASN A 194 2.60 -9.48 14.45
CA ASN A 194 2.76 -8.32 15.33
C ASN A 194 4.16 -7.72 15.32
N THR A 195 5.24 -8.46 15.01
CA THR A 195 6.58 -7.86 14.83
C THR A 195 6.64 -6.80 13.72
N PHE A 196 5.73 -6.86 12.74
CA PHE A 196 5.52 -5.81 11.74
C PHE A 196 4.38 -4.87 12.16
N LEU A 197 3.22 -5.42 12.52
CA LEU A 197 1.99 -4.63 12.73
C LEU A 197 2.10 -3.63 13.89
N GLN A 198 2.89 -3.91 14.92
CA GLN A 198 3.09 -3.00 16.07
C GLN A 198 3.76 -1.67 15.69
N ARG A 199 4.36 -1.57 14.50
CA ARG A 199 4.90 -0.32 13.96
C ARG A 199 3.83 0.65 13.50
N PHE A 200 2.57 0.18 13.46
CA PHE A 200 1.44 0.90 12.90
C PHE A 200 0.31 1.08 13.91
N GLN A 201 -0.45 2.13 13.74
CA GLN A 201 -1.79 2.24 14.24
C GLN A 201 -2.72 1.59 13.22
N MET A 202 -3.45 0.55 13.62
CA MET A 202 -4.38 -0.16 12.76
C MET A 202 -5.79 0.39 12.94
N ARG A 203 -6.45 0.66 11.83
CA ARG A 203 -7.89 0.98 11.78
C ARG A 203 -8.56 0.06 10.77
N ARG A 204 -9.71 -0.47 11.14
CA ARG A 204 -10.57 -1.19 10.21
C ARG A 204 -11.85 -0.39 10.04
N GLU A 205 -12.11 0.00 8.80
CA GLU A 205 -13.32 0.73 8.41
C GLU A 205 -14.02 -0.08 7.33
N ASN A 206 -15.17 -0.68 7.68
CA ASN A 206 -15.90 -1.60 6.80
C ASN A 206 -14.98 -2.74 6.29
N ASP A 207 -14.78 -2.79 4.97
CA ASP A 207 -13.97 -3.80 4.28
C ASP A 207 -12.56 -3.30 3.95
N VAL A 208 -12.05 -2.30 4.67
CA VAL A 208 -10.70 -1.75 4.46
C VAL A 208 -9.94 -1.71 5.76
N MET A 209 -8.70 -2.21 5.74
CA MET A 209 -7.72 -2.03 6.82
C MET A 209 -6.73 -0.95 6.44
N ARG A 210 -6.49 -0.03 7.38
CA ARG A 210 -5.51 1.05 7.28
C ARG A 210 -4.43 0.85 8.33
N LEU A 211 -3.17 0.95 7.90
CA LEU A 211 -1.99 0.87 8.77
C LEU A 211 -1.23 2.19 8.66
N GLU A 212 -1.36 3.04 9.67
CA GLU A 212 -0.67 4.32 9.78
C GLU A 212 0.60 4.15 10.61
N PRO A 213 1.81 4.51 10.12
CA PRO A 213 3.03 4.40 10.91
C PRO A 213 2.92 5.15 12.24
N ARG A 214 3.30 4.50 13.33
CA ARG A 214 3.40 5.16 14.65
C ARG A 214 4.59 6.11 14.64
N ARG A 215 4.37 7.33 15.11
CA ARG A 215 5.42 8.35 15.32
C ARG A 215 6.18 8.08 16.60
#